data_ebbcd433f845007b5d9c2c4c3097ccc5
#
_entry.id   ebbcd433f845007b5d9c2c4c3097ccc5
#
_cell.length_a   1.000
_cell.length_b   1.000
_cell.length_c   1.000
_cell.angle_alpha   90.00
_cell.angle_beta   90.00
_cell.angle_gamma   90.00
#
_symmetry.space_group_name_H-M   'P 1'
#
loop_
_entity.id
_entity.type
_entity.pdbx_description
1 polymer ?
#
loop_
_entity_poly.entity_id
_entity_poly.type
_entity_poly.pdbx_seq_one_letter_code
_entity_poly.pdbx_strand_id
1 'polypeptide(L)' 'MSLAEYAKKDRVKTGYTAWRELNDENKLAWEEAVKGFKSGIAASVVARWLQNEKKCPLTDATIRTQLAREID' A
#
# COMPACT_ATOMS: atom_id res chain seq x y z
N MET A 1 -21.90 18.36 -15.47
CA MET A 1 -21.54 17.12 -14.76
C MET A 1 -21.48 17.41 -13.28
N SER A 2 -22.16 16.61 -12.47
CA SER A 2 -22.15 16.82 -11.03
C SER A 2 -20.82 16.32 -10.44
N LEU A 3 -20.48 16.78 -9.24
CA LEU A 3 -19.27 16.34 -8.55
C LEU A 3 -19.30 14.82 -8.31
N ALA A 4 -20.47 14.28 -8.00
CA ALA A 4 -20.61 12.85 -7.78
C ALA A 4 -20.32 12.03 -9.05
N GLU A 5 -20.79 12.50 -10.21
CA GLU A 5 -20.51 11.85 -11.48
C GLU A 5 -19.03 11.96 -11.85
N TYR A 6 -18.44 13.13 -11.63
CA TYR A 6 -17.03 13.35 -11.86
C TYR A 6 -16.17 12.41 -10.99
N ALA A 7 -16.51 12.30 -9.71
CA ALA A 7 -15.80 11.43 -8.79
C ALA A 7 -15.89 9.96 -9.19
N LYS A 8 -17.01 9.54 -9.76
CA LYS A 8 -17.18 8.16 -10.26
C LYS A 8 -16.31 7.89 -11.47
N LYS A 9 -16.22 8.85 -12.39
CA LYS A 9 -15.38 8.71 -13.59
C LYS A 9 -13.92 8.82 -13.27
N ASP A 10 -13.57 9.66 -12.31
CA ASP A 10 -12.21 9.94 -11.90
C ASP A 10 -11.81 9.07 -10.70
N ARG A 11 -12.33 7.85 -10.66
CA ARG A 11 -11.93 6.89 -9.65
C ARG A 11 -10.52 6.43 -9.93
N VAL A 12 -9.60 7.35 -9.70
CA VAL A 12 -8.19 7.02 -9.71
C VAL A 12 -7.96 6.13 -8.50
N LYS A 13 -7.49 4.93 -8.72
CA LYS A 13 -7.03 4.10 -7.63
C LYS A 13 -5.96 4.86 -6.86
N THR A 14 -6.03 4.85 -5.53
CA THR A 14 -4.98 5.46 -4.71
C THR A 14 -3.64 4.84 -5.08
N GLY A 15 -2.55 5.56 -4.84
CA GLY A 15 -1.22 5.04 -5.15
C GLY A 15 -1.00 3.64 -4.57
N TYR A 16 -1.48 3.39 -3.35
CA TYR A 16 -1.40 2.09 -2.71
C TYR A 16 -2.14 1.01 -3.51
N THR A 17 -3.41 1.25 -3.85
CA THR A 17 -4.21 0.26 -4.57
C THR A 17 -3.65 0.01 -5.97
N ALA A 18 -3.24 1.06 -6.67
CA ALA A 18 -2.66 0.93 -8.01
C ALA A 18 -1.37 0.12 -7.96
N TRP A 19 -0.51 0.39 -6.99
CA TRP A 19 0.74 -0.36 -6.83
C TRP A 19 0.47 -1.84 -6.51
N ARG A 20 -0.42 -2.10 -5.56
CA ARG A 20 -0.72 -3.48 -5.13
C ARG A 20 -1.32 -4.31 -6.26
N GLU A 21 -2.20 -3.72 -7.05
CA GLU A 21 -2.90 -4.44 -8.13
C GLU A 21 -2.12 -4.47 -9.44
N LEU A 22 -0.97 -3.81 -9.52
CA LEU A 22 -0.20 -3.71 -10.76
C LEU A 22 0.25 -5.09 -11.27
N ASN A 23 0.74 -5.94 -10.37
CA ASN A 23 1.20 -7.29 -10.72
C ASN A 23 1.18 -8.18 -9.47
N ASP A 24 1.42 -9.48 -9.70
CA ASP A 24 1.39 -10.47 -8.62
C ASP A 24 2.58 -10.29 -7.65
N GLU A 25 3.72 -9.84 -8.14
CA GLU A 25 4.89 -9.59 -7.29
C GLU A 25 4.58 -8.54 -6.23
N ASN A 26 3.86 -7.47 -6.62
CA ASN A 26 3.48 -6.42 -5.68
C ASN A 26 2.50 -6.94 -4.64
N LYS A 27 1.55 -7.77 -5.04
CA LYS A 27 0.61 -8.41 -4.11
C LYS A 27 1.34 -9.27 -3.10
N LEU A 28 2.27 -10.10 -3.56
CA LEU A 28 3.06 -10.97 -2.70
C LEU A 28 3.96 -10.16 -1.77
N ALA A 29 4.57 -9.09 -2.27
CA ALA A 29 5.39 -8.20 -1.46
C ALA A 29 4.57 -7.57 -0.34
N TRP A 30 3.35 -7.13 -0.64
CA TRP A 30 2.46 -6.56 0.36
C TRP A 30 2.04 -7.60 1.40
N GLU A 31 1.70 -8.81 0.99
CA GLU A 31 1.36 -9.90 1.91
C GLU A 31 2.51 -10.21 2.85
N GLU A 32 3.74 -10.25 2.34
CA GLU A 32 4.93 -10.44 3.14
C GLU A 32 5.14 -9.31 4.13
N ALA A 33 4.91 -8.07 3.70
CA ALA A 33 5.00 -6.90 4.56
C ALA A 33 3.99 -6.96 5.70
N VAL A 34 2.75 -7.30 5.41
CA VAL A 34 1.68 -7.43 6.42
C VAL A 34 2.03 -8.54 7.40
N LYS A 35 2.48 -9.67 6.90
CA LYS A 35 2.88 -10.80 7.74
C LYS A 35 4.02 -10.43 8.68
N GLY A 36 5.04 -9.74 8.16
CA GLY A 36 6.15 -9.27 8.98
C GLY A 36 5.70 -8.27 10.04
N PHE A 37 4.83 -7.34 9.67
CA PHE A 37 4.29 -6.37 10.61
C PHE A 37 3.50 -7.05 11.73
N LYS A 38 2.66 -8.01 11.38
CA LYS A 38 1.88 -8.77 12.38
C LYS A 38 2.77 -9.61 13.29
N SER A 39 3.95 -10.00 12.83
CA SER A 39 4.90 -10.77 13.64
C SER A 39 5.73 -9.91 14.60
N GLY A 40 5.60 -8.59 14.55
CA GLY A 40 6.26 -7.68 15.47
C GLY A 40 7.32 -6.78 14.86
N ILE A 41 7.53 -6.82 13.54
CA ILE A 41 8.48 -5.93 12.88
C ILE A 41 7.88 -4.51 12.84
N ALA A 42 8.70 -3.50 13.17
CA ALA A 42 8.23 -2.12 13.19
C ALA A 42 7.78 -1.65 11.81
N ALA A 43 6.69 -0.86 11.76
CA ALA A 43 6.16 -0.34 10.50
C ALA A 43 7.19 0.43 9.69
N SER A 44 8.07 1.18 10.35
CA SER A 44 9.13 1.93 9.67
C SER A 44 10.13 1.02 8.96
N VAL A 45 10.43 -0.15 9.53
CA VAL A 45 11.32 -1.13 8.92
C VAL A 45 10.64 -1.75 7.71
N VAL A 46 9.37 -2.12 7.84
CA VAL A 46 8.59 -2.68 6.74
C VAL A 46 8.50 -1.69 5.58
N ALA A 47 8.25 -0.41 5.89
CA ALA A 47 8.18 0.64 4.87
C ALA A 47 9.51 0.79 4.13
N ARG A 48 10.62 0.80 4.83
CA ARG A 48 11.94 0.89 4.21
C ARG A 48 12.24 -0.33 3.34
N TRP A 49 11.88 -1.50 3.82
CA TRP A 49 12.05 -2.74 3.04
C TRP A 49 11.29 -2.68 1.73
N LEU A 50 10.02 -2.27 1.77
CA LEU A 50 9.22 -2.11 0.56
C LEU A 50 9.83 -1.09 -0.40
N GLN A 51 10.25 0.06 0.11
CA GLN A 51 10.81 1.13 -0.73
C GLN A 51 12.15 0.74 -1.35
N ASN A 52 13.01 0.09 -0.60
CA ASN A 52 14.37 -0.23 -1.04
C ASN A 52 14.46 -1.54 -1.81
N GLU A 53 13.81 -2.59 -1.33
CA GLU A 53 13.91 -3.93 -1.94
C GLU A 53 12.88 -4.15 -3.04
N LYS A 54 11.69 -3.61 -2.88
CA LYS A 54 10.59 -3.79 -3.84
C LYS A 54 10.34 -2.54 -4.69
N LYS A 55 11.12 -1.49 -4.49
CA LYS A 55 11.00 -0.21 -5.21
C LYS A 55 9.58 0.35 -5.17
N CYS A 56 8.93 0.22 -4.02
CA CYS A 56 7.57 0.72 -3.83
C CYS A 56 7.57 2.26 -3.91
N PRO A 57 6.73 2.85 -4.76
CA PRO A 57 6.68 4.31 -4.91
C PRO A 57 5.89 5.01 -3.81
N LEU A 58 5.29 4.26 -2.90
CA LEU A 58 4.49 4.83 -1.84
C LEU A 58 5.35 5.51 -0.79
N THR A 59 4.80 6.55 -0.16
CA THR A 59 5.48 7.22 0.94
C THR A 59 5.43 6.37 2.20
N ASP A 60 6.35 6.63 3.12
CA ASP A 60 6.39 5.97 4.41
C ASP A 60 5.05 6.12 5.16
N ALA A 61 4.48 7.34 5.16
CA ALA A 61 3.19 7.59 5.81
C ALA A 61 2.07 6.74 5.21
N THR A 62 2.02 6.61 3.90
CA THR A 62 1.00 5.81 3.22
C THR A 62 1.14 4.34 3.58
N ILE A 63 2.36 3.81 3.57
CA ILE A 63 2.63 2.41 3.92
C ILE A 63 2.20 2.13 5.36
N ARG A 64 2.58 2.99 6.29
CA ARG A 64 2.22 2.84 7.71
C ARG A 64 0.71 2.86 7.91
N THR A 65 0.01 3.77 7.23
CA THR A 65 -1.45 3.88 7.33
C THR A 65 -2.12 2.59 6.83
N GLN A 66 -1.67 2.07 5.71
CA GLN A 66 -2.25 0.84 5.16
C GLN A 66 -1.93 -0.39 6.02
N LEU A 67 -0.73 -0.46 6.59
CA LEU A 67 -0.37 -1.54 7.52
C LEU A 67 -1.27 -1.50 8.76
N ALA A 68 -1.53 -0.32 9.31
CA ALA A 68 -2.41 -0.17 10.45
C ALA A 68 -3.83 -0.67 10.14
N ARG A 69 -4.32 -0.43 8.94
CA ARG A 69 -5.65 -0.90 8.51
C ARG A 69 -5.74 -2.41 8.39
N GLU A 70 -4.63 -3.07 8.05
CA GLU A 70 -4.60 -4.52 7.90
C GLU A 70 -4.71 -5.24 9.24
N ILE A 71 -4.42 -4.55 10.35
CA ILE A 71 -4.47 -5.14 11.69
C ILE A 71 -5.84 -4.95 12.35
N ASP A 72 -6.55 -3.92 11.95
CA ASP A 72 -7.88 -3.64 12.55
C ASP A 72 -8.94 -4.61 12.02
#